data_9f593b528dee74538d7f6e5b63955df0
#
_entry.id   9f593b528dee74538d7f6e5b63955df0
#
_cell.length_a   1.000
_cell.length_b   1.000
_cell.length_c   1.000
_cell.angle_alpha   90.00
_cell.angle_beta   90.00
_cell.angle_gamma   90.00
#
_symmetry.space_group_name_H-M   'P 1'
#
loop_
_entity.id
_entity.type
_entity.pdbx_description
1 polymer ?
#
loop_
_entity_poly.entity_id
_entity_poly.type
_entity_poly.pdbx_seq_one_letter_code
_entity_poly.pdbx_strand_id
1 'polypeptide(L)'
;MRRLALRCLLFVSLLLFAGRLGAQTAFPTSEGERMRYDAYIQMPRAYVSGICILLREGDSVKGSLFNEFGISALDFTYCLRKQKIKLHSVMPMMDKWYIRRVLKKDLRQLMLRLQQGETQYQNERRHITYQLTPAHDTTR
;
A
#
# COMPACT_ATOMS: atom_id res chain seq x y z
N MET A 1 -18.78 49.81 -2.47
CA MET A 1 -17.54 49.16 -2.02
C MET A 1 -17.74 48.04 -1.02
N ARG A 2 -18.74 48.06 -0.15
CA ARG A 2 -19.04 46.96 0.81
C ARG A 2 -19.46 45.62 0.14
N ARG A 3 -20.07 45.67 -1.04
CA ARG A 3 -20.54 44.47 -1.75
C ARG A 3 -19.43 43.68 -2.44
N LEU A 4 -18.33 44.32 -2.83
CA LEU A 4 -17.16 43.66 -3.41
C LEU A 4 -16.33 42.96 -2.35
N ALA A 5 -16.15 43.56 -1.17
CA ALA A 5 -15.44 42.94 -0.05
C ALA A 5 -16.19 41.69 0.46
N LEU A 6 -17.51 41.73 0.51
CA LEU A 6 -18.34 40.58 0.90
C LEU A 6 -18.27 39.43 -0.10
N ARG A 7 -18.19 39.72 -1.40
CA ARG A 7 -18.02 38.73 -2.46
C ARG A 7 -16.63 38.09 -2.42
N CYS A 8 -15.59 38.87 -2.15
CA CYS A 8 -14.23 38.34 -1.99
C CYS A 8 -14.11 37.45 -0.74
N LEU A 9 -14.78 37.80 0.36
CA LEU A 9 -14.78 37.00 1.61
C LEU A 9 -15.50 35.67 1.41
N LEU A 10 -16.59 35.63 0.65
CA LEU A 10 -17.30 34.41 0.30
C LEU A 10 -16.47 33.49 -0.62
N PHE A 11 -15.73 34.05 -1.57
CA PHE A 11 -14.84 33.28 -2.43
C PHE A 11 -13.64 32.69 -1.68
N VAL A 12 -13.07 33.44 -0.74
CA VAL A 12 -11.94 32.98 0.10
C VAL A 12 -12.40 31.87 1.05
N SER A 13 -13.62 31.97 1.60
CA SER A 13 -14.15 30.92 2.47
C SER A 13 -14.46 29.62 1.70
N LEU A 14 -14.90 29.73 0.43
CA LEU A 14 -15.15 28.56 -0.42
C LEU A 14 -13.86 27.84 -0.83
N LEU A 15 -12.76 28.59 -1.03
CA LEU A 15 -11.44 28.03 -1.33
C LEU A 15 -10.81 27.33 -0.11
N LEU A 16 -11.12 27.76 1.10
CA LEU A 16 -10.63 27.12 2.33
C LEU A 16 -11.38 25.80 2.65
N PHE A 17 -12.58 25.62 2.12
CA PHE A 17 -13.35 24.37 2.27
C PHE A 17 -12.95 23.28 1.27
N ALA A 18 -12.36 23.65 0.13
CA ALA A 18 -11.92 22.69 -0.89
C ALA A 18 -10.64 21.91 -0.51
N GLY A 19 -9.99 22.24 0.60
CA GLY A 19 -8.73 21.65 1.04
C GLY A 19 -8.84 20.45 1.98
N ARG A 20 -10.06 19.96 2.26
CA ARG A 20 -10.26 18.81 3.17
C ARG A 20 -11.02 17.65 2.54
N LEU A 21 -10.76 17.39 1.29
CA LEU A 21 -10.92 16.03 0.78
C LEU A 21 -9.73 15.25 1.33
N GLY A 22 -9.92 14.69 2.53
CA GLY A 22 -8.94 13.82 3.13
C GLY A 22 -8.59 12.73 2.12
N ALA A 23 -7.35 12.72 1.62
CA ALA A 23 -6.84 11.60 0.90
C ALA A 23 -7.03 10.38 1.80
N GLN A 24 -7.89 9.45 1.41
CA GLN A 24 -8.00 8.17 2.09
C GLN A 24 -6.63 7.55 2.02
N THR A 25 -5.97 7.48 3.17
CA THR A 25 -4.65 6.85 3.25
C THR A 25 -4.82 5.38 2.86
N ALA A 26 -4.14 4.98 1.81
CA ALA A 26 -4.14 3.59 1.34
C ALA A 26 -3.31 2.67 2.24
N PHE A 27 -3.02 3.08 3.47
CA PHE A 27 -2.12 2.43 4.41
C PHE A 27 -2.69 2.48 5.83
N PRO A 28 -2.61 1.38 6.61
CA PRO A 28 -3.12 1.35 7.98
C PRO A 28 -2.31 2.27 8.89
N THR A 29 -2.97 3.23 9.54
CA THR A 29 -2.35 4.26 10.40
C THR A 29 -2.63 4.08 11.87
N SER A 30 -3.77 3.47 12.23
CA SER A 30 -4.19 3.29 13.62
C SER A 30 -3.81 1.91 14.13
N GLU A 31 -3.54 1.82 15.45
CA GLU A 31 -3.26 0.55 16.12
C GLU A 31 -4.39 -0.46 15.90
N GLY A 32 -4.03 -1.67 15.45
CA GLY A 32 -4.97 -2.74 15.17
C GLY A 32 -5.75 -2.59 13.87
N GLU A 33 -5.51 -1.51 13.10
CA GLU A 33 -6.17 -1.32 11.81
C GLU A 33 -5.72 -2.39 10.82
N ARG A 34 -6.71 -3.01 10.18
CA ARG A 34 -6.50 -4.01 9.14
C ARG A 34 -7.03 -3.49 7.81
N MET A 35 -6.21 -3.56 6.79
CA MET A 35 -6.62 -3.20 5.44
C MET A 35 -6.41 -4.38 4.49
N ARG A 36 -7.39 -4.57 3.62
CA ARG A 36 -7.36 -5.58 2.56
C ARG A 36 -7.14 -4.90 1.21
N TYR A 37 -6.29 -5.52 0.40
CA TYR A 37 -6.00 -5.08 -0.96
C TYR A 37 -6.17 -6.22 -1.93
N ASP A 38 -6.64 -5.91 -3.13
CA ASP A 38 -6.44 -6.79 -4.27
C ASP A 38 -5.00 -6.63 -4.74
N ALA A 39 -4.26 -7.71 -4.77
CA ALA A 39 -2.84 -7.74 -5.08
C ALA A 39 -2.57 -8.30 -6.47
N TYR A 40 -1.73 -7.62 -7.20
CA TYR A 40 -1.26 -8.06 -8.50
C TYR A 40 0.23 -7.79 -8.63
N ILE A 41 1.00 -8.84 -8.89
CA ILE A 41 2.44 -8.75 -9.14
C ILE A 41 2.71 -9.33 -10.51
N GLN A 42 3.16 -8.50 -11.43
CA GLN A 42 3.51 -8.92 -12.77
C GLN A 42 5.02 -8.99 -12.94
N MET A 43 5.49 -10.11 -13.40
CA MET A 43 6.88 -10.40 -13.75
C MET A 43 6.98 -10.65 -15.26
N PRO A 44 8.20 -10.66 -15.87
CA PRO A 44 8.34 -10.84 -17.32
C PRO A 44 7.71 -12.15 -17.87
N ARG A 45 7.65 -13.20 -17.07
CA ARG A 45 7.16 -14.51 -17.52
C ARG A 45 6.05 -15.12 -16.67
N ALA A 46 5.60 -14.38 -15.66
CA ALA A 46 4.61 -14.89 -14.71
C ALA A 46 3.88 -13.72 -14.05
N TYR A 47 2.76 -14.02 -13.42
CA TYR A 47 2.08 -13.10 -12.55
C TYR A 47 1.55 -13.81 -11.32
N VAL A 48 1.38 -13.07 -10.25
CA VAL A 48 0.69 -13.51 -9.04
C VAL A 48 -0.45 -12.55 -8.79
N SER A 49 -1.65 -13.08 -8.67
CA SER A 49 -2.82 -12.32 -8.23
C SER A 49 -3.37 -12.93 -6.95
N GLY A 50 -3.99 -12.11 -6.13
CA GLY A 50 -4.55 -12.56 -4.87
C GLY A 50 -4.93 -11.41 -3.96
N ILE A 51 -4.80 -11.65 -2.67
CA ILE A 51 -5.20 -10.71 -1.62
C ILE A 51 -4.01 -10.42 -0.74
N CYS A 52 -3.77 -9.15 -0.45
CA CYS A 52 -2.82 -8.71 0.55
C CYS A 52 -3.57 -8.13 1.75
N ILE A 53 -3.18 -8.56 2.95
CA ILE A 53 -3.70 -8.02 4.20
C ILE A 53 -2.55 -7.32 4.92
N LEU A 54 -2.75 -6.06 5.29
CA LEU A 54 -1.85 -5.29 6.13
C LEU A 54 -2.50 -5.05 7.49
N LEU A 55 -1.79 -5.37 8.55
CA LEU A 55 -2.21 -5.16 9.94
C LEU A 55 -1.23 -4.26 10.66
N ARG A 56 -1.71 -3.14 11.18
CA ARG A 56 -0.90 -2.23 12.00
C ARG A 56 -0.77 -2.75 13.43
N GLU A 57 0.47 -2.90 13.87
CA GLU A 57 0.82 -3.23 15.26
C GLU A 57 1.96 -2.32 15.73
N GLY A 58 1.64 -1.29 16.51
CA GLY A 58 2.62 -0.32 16.97
C GLY A 58 3.37 0.36 15.83
N ASP A 59 4.71 0.28 15.84
CA ASP A 59 5.58 0.82 14.79
C ASP A 59 5.79 -0.13 13.61
N SER A 60 5.03 -1.21 13.54
CA SER A 60 5.17 -2.23 12.51
C SER A 60 3.85 -2.47 11.78
N VAL A 61 3.97 -2.91 10.55
CA VAL A 61 2.86 -3.41 9.75
C VAL A 61 3.17 -4.83 9.32
N LYS A 62 2.33 -5.77 9.71
CA LYS A 62 2.39 -7.16 9.24
C LYS A 62 1.64 -7.29 7.93
N GLY A 63 2.30 -7.83 6.94
CA GLY A 63 1.73 -8.08 5.62
C GLY A 63 1.70 -9.55 5.29
N SER A 64 0.58 -10.00 4.74
CA SER A 64 0.41 -11.34 4.22
C SER A 64 -0.19 -11.29 2.84
N LEU A 65 0.44 -11.96 1.88
CA LEU A 65 -0.04 -12.10 0.53
C LEU A 65 -0.52 -13.53 0.30
N PHE A 66 -1.77 -13.67 -0.08
CA PHE A 66 -2.40 -14.95 -0.42
C PHE A 66 -2.68 -14.98 -1.92
N ASN A 67 -2.41 -16.13 -2.54
CA ASN A 67 -2.77 -16.34 -3.94
C ASN A 67 -4.29 -16.58 -4.09
N GLU A 68 -4.75 -16.78 -5.34
CA GLU A 68 -6.16 -17.03 -5.66
C GLU A 68 -6.74 -18.26 -4.94
N PHE A 69 -5.90 -19.21 -4.55
CA PHE A 69 -6.30 -20.43 -3.86
C PHE A 69 -6.26 -20.32 -2.33
N GLY A 70 -5.99 -19.10 -1.81
CA GLY A 70 -5.89 -18.87 -0.36
C GLY A 70 -4.61 -19.39 0.29
N ILE A 71 -3.61 -19.75 -0.51
CA ILE A 71 -2.30 -20.21 -0.02
C ILE A 71 -1.42 -18.98 0.21
N SER A 72 -0.78 -18.92 1.38
CA SER A 72 0.18 -17.86 1.66
C SER A 72 1.37 -17.93 0.70
N ALA A 73 1.54 -16.88 -0.08
CA ALA A 73 2.68 -16.72 -0.96
C ALA A 73 3.84 -16.02 -0.26
N LEU A 74 3.54 -15.12 0.67
CA LEU A 74 4.52 -14.25 1.29
C LEU A 74 3.98 -13.68 2.61
N ASP A 75 4.78 -13.76 3.67
CA ASP A 75 4.54 -13.07 4.93
C ASP A 75 5.73 -12.20 5.29
N PHE A 76 5.46 -10.96 5.66
CA PHE A 76 6.50 -10.00 5.99
C PHE A 76 6.07 -9.04 7.09
N THR A 77 7.06 -8.36 7.68
CA THR A 77 6.85 -7.24 8.59
C THR A 77 7.60 -6.02 8.06
N TYR A 78 6.90 -4.91 7.99
CA TYR A 78 7.48 -3.61 7.68
C TYR A 78 7.62 -2.79 8.97
N CYS A 79 8.87 -2.43 9.30
CA CYS A 79 9.15 -1.54 10.42
C CYS A 79 9.13 -0.09 9.94
N LEU A 80 8.18 0.69 10.43
CA LEU A 80 7.98 2.09 10.03
C LEU A 80 9.17 2.98 10.41
N ARG A 81 9.69 2.79 11.62
CA ARG A 81 10.81 3.59 12.13
C ARG A 81 12.09 3.39 11.32
N LYS A 82 12.45 2.14 11.04
CA LYS A 82 13.67 1.77 10.31
C LYS A 82 13.47 1.69 8.81
N GLN A 83 12.23 1.72 8.33
CA GLN A 83 11.88 1.51 6.93
C GLN A 83 12.49 0.23 6.36
N LYS A 84 12.39 -0.85 7.11
CA LYS A 84 12.94 -2.15 6.76
C LYS A 84 11.87 -3.21 6.65
N ILE A 85 12.07 -4.14 5.72
CA ILE A 85 11.26 -5.33 5.53
C ILE A 85 11.97 -6.53 6.14
N LYS A 86 11.23 -7.31 6.93
CA LYS A 86 11.64 -8.63 7.38
C LYS A 86 10.71 -9.66 6.73
N LEU A 87 11.28 -10.58 5.95
CA LEU A 87 10.54 -11.69 5.37
C LEU A 87 10.47 -12.84 6.37
N HIS A 88 9.26 -13.34 6.63
CA HIS A 88 9.06 -14.47 7.54
C HIS A 88 8.86 -15.77 6.76
N SER A 89 8.07 -15.73 5.70
CA SER A 89 7.72 -16.87 4.89
C SER A 89 7.65 -16.46 3.42
N VAL A 90 8.19 -17.29 2.58
CA VAL A 90 8.12 -17.13 1.11
C VAL A 90 7.80 -18.50 0.53
N MET A 91 6.86 -18.57 -0.40
CA MET A 91 6.52 -19.84 -1.02
C MET A 91 7.74 -20.47 -1.69
N PRO A 92 7.86 -21.83 -1.70
CA PRO A 92 9.10 -22.52 -2.11
C PRO A 92 9.64 -22.15 -3.48
N MET A 93 8.77 -21.90 -4.46
CA MET A 93 9.18 -21.52 -5.81
C MET A 93 9.91 -20.15 -5.83
N MET A 94 9.63 -19.26 -4.88
CA MET A 94 10.25 -17.93 -4.77
C MET A 94 11.28 -17.86 -3.65
N ASP A 95 11.48 -18.94 -2.88
CA ASP A 95 12.37 -18.94 -1.71
C ASP A 95 13.83 -19.18 -2.11
N LYS A 96 14.37 -18.22 -2.86
CA LYS A 96 15.79 -18.18 -3.25
C LYS A 96 16.39 -16.87 -2.75
N TRP A 97 17.65 -16.91 -2.32
CA TRP A 97 18.31 -15.75 -1.70
C TRP A 97 18.25 -14.47 -2.57
N TYR A 98 18.43 -14.60 -3.88
CA TYR A 98 18.38 -13.47 -4.81
C TYR A 98 16.96 -12.92 -4.99
N ILE A 99 15.95 -13.78 -4.95
CA ILE A 99 14.52 -13.37 -4.98
C ILE A 99 14.15 -12.69 -3.67
N ARG A 100 14.52 -13.25 -2.54
CA ARG A 100 14.31 -12.62 -1.22
C ARG A 100 14.90 -11.22 -1.15
N ARG A 101 16.09 -11.04 -1.70
CA ARG A 101 16.77 -9.75 -1.73
C ARG A 101 15.99 -8.71 -2.56
N VAL A 102 15.50 -9.10 -3.72
CA VAL A 102 14.66 -8.23 -4.57
C VAL A 102 13.33 -7.91 -3.88
N LEU A 103 12.66 -8.91 -3.32
CA LEU A 103 11.39 -8.74 -2.61
C LEU A 103 11.51 -7.76 -1.44
N LYS A 104 12.57 -7.86 -0.64
CA LYS A 104 12.79 -6.91 0.47
C LYS A 104 12.88 -5.47 -0.01
N LYS A 105 13.62 -5.22 -1.07
CA LYS A 105 13.76 -3.88 -1.65
C LYS A 105 12.46 -3.37 -2.24
N ASP A 106 11.79 -4.21 -3.00
CA ASP A 106 10.56 -3.83 -3.71
C ASP A 106 9.40 -3.64 -2.73
N LEU A 107 9.24 -4.50 -1.74
CA LEU A 107 8.21 -4.34 -0.70
C LEU A 107 8.45 -3.08 0.14
N ARG A 108 9.69 -2.74 0.42
CA ARG A 108 10.02 -1.48 1.09
C ARG A 108 9.53 -0.28 0.28
N GLN A 109 9.83 -0.25 -1.01
CA GLN A 109 9.39 0.82 -1.90
C GLN A 109 7.87 0.87 -2.01
N LEU A 110 7.23 -0.29 -2.11
CA LEU A 110 5.77 -0.39 -2.17
C LEU A 110 5.11 0.16 -0.90
N MET A 111 5.63 -0.19 0.30
CA MET A 111 5.13 0.33 1.57
C MET A 111 5.30 1.85 1.66
N LEU A 112 6.44 2.38 1.25
CA LEU A 112 6.68 3.83 1.22
C LEU A 112 5.69 4.54 0.28
N ARG A 113 5.38 3.97 -0.86
CA ARG A 113 4.42 4.52 -1.81
C ARG A 113 2.98 4.45 -1.30
N LEU A 114 2.60 3.33 -0.68
CA LEU A 114 1.28 3.21 -0.04
C LEU A 114 1.07 4.26 1.04
N GLN A 115 2.09 4.58 1.83
CA GLN A 115 2.04 5.66 2.82
C GLN A 115 1.80 7.03 2.18
N GLN A 116 2.21 7.21 0.93
CA GLN A 116 1.99 8.44 0.14
C GLN A 116 0.67 8.43 -0.63
N GLY A 117 -0.12 7.35 -0.52
CA GLY A 117 -1.37 7.18 -1.26
C GLY A 117 -1.21 6.59 -2.66
N GLU A 118 -0.02 6.14 -3.03
CA GLU A 118 0.25 5.47 -4.30
C GLU A 118 0.08 3.96 -4.17
N THR A 119 -0.68 3.35 -5.06
CA THR A 119 -1.05 1.93 -5.01
C THR A 119 -0.20 1.04 -5.90
N GLN A 120 0.75 1.61 -6.61
CA GLN A 120 1.58 0.90 -7.58
C GLN A 120 3.05 1.25 -7.39
N TYR A 121 3.89 0.23 -7.53
CA TYR A 121 5.34 0.38 -7.64
C TYR A 121 5.86 -0.47 -8.78
N GLN A 122 6.74 0.11 -9.59
CA GLN A 122 7.40 -0.58 -10.69
C GLN A 122 8.91 -0.63 -10.45
N ASN A 123 9.46 -1.85 -10.44
CA ASN A 123 10.87 -2.09 -10.52
C ASN A 123 11.26 -2.15 -12.00
N GLU A 124 11.67 -1.03 -12.57
CA GLU A 124 11.98 -0.92 -14.00
C GLU A 124 13.16 -1.80 -14.42
N ARG A 125 14.14 -1.92 -13.53
CA ARG A 125 15.37 -2.70 -13.81
C ARG A 125 15.08 -4.17 -14.02
N ARG A 126 14.08 -4.72 -13.29
CA ARG A 126 13.71 -6.14 -13.35
C ARG A 126 12.38 -6.39 -14.04
N HIS A 127 11.74 -5.34 -14.51
CA HIS A 127 10.42 -5.41 -15.15
C HIS A 127 9.35 -6.09 -14.27
N ILE A 128 9.32 -5.71 -12.99
CA ILE A 128 8.33 -6.21 -12.04
C ILE A 128 7.42 -5.06 -11.64
N THR A 129 6.11 -5.25 -11.78
CA THR A 129 5.09 -4.29 -11.37
C THR A 129 4.30 -4.86 -10.19
N TYR A 130 4.22 -4.08 -9.12
CA TYR A 130 3.43 -4.39 -7.92
C TYR A 130 2.24 -3.45 -7.87
N GLN A 131 1.07 -3.99 -7.67
CA GLN A 131 -0.16 -3.22 -7.50
C GLN A 131 -0.94 -3.74 -6.31
N LEU A 132 -1.25 -2.83 -5.37
CA LEU A 132 -2.12 -3.09 -4.23
C LEU A 132 -3.28 -2.10 -4.28
N THR A 133 -4.42 -2.56 -4.71
CA THR A 133 -5.63 -1.75 -4.79
C THR A 133 -6.47 -2.02 -3.56
N PRO A 134 -6.80 -0.98 -2.74
CA PRO A 134 -7.67 -1.17 -1.59
C PRO A 134 -8.99 -1.82 -2.01
N ALA A 135 -9.29 -2.96 -1.37
CA ALA A 135 -10.56 -3.63 -1.60
C ALA A 135 -11.66 -2.89 -0.85
N HIS A 136 -12.69 -2.45 -1.55
CA HIS A 136 -13.89 -1.95 -0.93
C HIS A 136 -14.66 -3.15 -0.38
N ASP A 137 -14.69 -3.30 0.94
CA ASP A 137 -15.61 -4.22 1.58
C ASP A 137 -17.04 -3.74 1.32
N THR A 138 -17.65 -4.34 0.32
CA THR A 138 -19.11 -4.26 0.12
C THR A 138 -19.79 -5.24 1.07
N THR A 139 -19.37 -5.27 2.33
CA THR A 139 -20.11 -5.98 3.36
C THR A 139 -21.13 -5.03 3.97
N ARG A 140 -22.28 -5.04 3.38
CA ARG A 140 -23.48 -4.66 4.13
C ARG A 140 -23.99 -5.86 4.90
#